data_3f65133eebc0c3e8bbd8e258780066e1
#
_entry.id   3f65133eebc0c3e8bbd8e258780066e1
#
_cell.length_a   1.000
_cell.length_b   1.000
_cell.length_c   1.000
_cell.angle_alpha   90.00
_cell.angle_beta   90.00
_cell.angle_gamma   90.00
#
_symmetry.space_group_name_H-M   'P 1'
#
loop_
_entity.id
_entity.type
_entity.pdbx_description
1 polymer ?
#
loop_
_entity_poly.entity_id
_entity_poly.type
_entity_poly.pdbx_seq_one_letter_code
_entity_poly.pdbx_strand_id
1 'polypeptide(L)'
;MWKCIRCNKENQDSIENCAECGHGKSMNYISYRTLSKVQESITENWKVEQNTPQYFMEQGREHLQKVIECFYKINMENKNIWGMTVLELNQYFMNEESIETAEIKPTLMADNDGKKVLGSDILREDITQIEFVKNRKNSFPDGAWDVSEDQSKTIWAWIEDRDNEKILKIGSRNGVYANSDCESFFQNYTQVTKITFNKLFSTKNVRNMWKMFADCYNLEKIDVSNFDTSNVIDMGMMFDSCYNLQKVDVSGFDTSNVGDMSYMFCDCRTLEELDVSNFNVKSVAVMTRMFGGCHKLKNLDISNFNIDGDEIGVESIFDGSGIELSTIKLIR
;
A
#
# COMPACT_ATOMS: atom_id res chain seq x y z
N MET A 1 -26.98 12.37 40.34
CA MET A 1 -27.61 11.42 39.37
C MET A 1 -26.70 11.27 38.18
N TRP A 2 -26.57 10.10 37.63
CA TRP A 2 -25.81 9.87 36.41
C TRP A 2 -26.68 9.25 35.31
N LYS A 3 -26.42 9.60 34.07
CA LYS A 3 -27.18 9.12 32.93
C LYS A 3 -26.42 7.96 32.25
N CYS A 4 -27.08 6.82 32.09
CA CYS A 4 -26.47 5.68 31.44
C CYS A 4 -26.28 5.95 29.96
N ILE A 5 -25.06 5.86 29.46
CA ILE A 5 -24.74 6.10 28.06
C ILE A 5 -25.24 4.98 27.13
N ARG A 6 -25.57 3.79 27.68
CA ARG A 6 -26.05 2.65 26.89
C ARG A 6 -27.54 2.70 26.61
N CYS A 7 -28.37 3.11 27.58
CA CYS A 7 -29.83 3.11 27.43
C CYS A 7 -30.48 4.45 27.77
N ASN A 8 -29.68 5.48 28.04
CA ASN A 8 -30.09 6.85 28.38
C ASN A 8 -30.92 7.01 29.70
N LYS A 9 -30.98 5.96 30.52
CA LYS A 9 -31.69 5.99 31.80
C LYS A 9 -30.97 6.85 32.84
N GLU A 10 -31.70 7.69 33.54
CA GLU A 10 -31.19 8.38 34.71
C GLU A 10 -31.14 7.45 35.91
N ASN A 11 -30.03 7.43 36.61
CA ASN A 11 -29.77 6.61 37.79
C ASN A 11 -29.34 7.47 38.95
N GLN A 12 -29.62 7.05 40.19
CA GLN A 12 -29.12 7.71 41.40
C GLN A 12 -27.60 7.50 41.53
N ASP A 13 -26.90 8.41 42.15
CA ASP A 13 -25.46 8.32 42.34
C ASP A 13 -24.98 7.12 43.15
N SER A 14 -25.84 6.58 44.00
CA SER A 14 -25.59 5.36 44.77
C SER A 14 -25.69 4.06 44.00
N ILE A 15 -26.19 4.11 42.76
CA ILE A 15 -26.34 2.93 41.91
C ILE A 15 -25.11 2.77 41.03
N GLU A 16 -24.37 1.65 41.17
CA GLU A 16 -23.17 1.36 40.41
C GLU A 16 -23.46 0.80 39.01
N ASN A 17 -24.59 0.11 38.85
CA ASN A 17 -25.00 -0.42 37.54
C ASN A 17 -26.38 0.15 37.16
N CYS A 18 -26.54 0.47 35.87
CA CYS A 18 -27.81 0.96 35.36
C CYS A 18 -28.94 -0.04 35.62
N ALA A 19 -30.01 0.41 36.26
CA ALA A 19 -31.18 -0.41 36.61
C ALA A 19 -31.90 -1.00 35.40
N GLU A 20 -31.75 -0.35 34.24
CA GLU A 20 -32.42 -0.76 33.00
C GLU A 20 -31.63 -1.80 32.19
N CYS A 21 -30.29 -1.61 32.03
CA CYS A 21 -29.48 -2.43 31.09
C CYS A 21 -28.23 -3.03 31.74
N GLY A 22 -28.03 -2.87 33.06
CA GLY A 22 -26.88 -3.40 33.80
C GLY A 22 -25.55 -2.72 33.52
N HIS A 23 -25.49 -1.67 32.70
CA HIS A 23 -24.23 -0.97 32.33
C HIS A 23 -23.62 -0.30 33.56
N GLY A 24 -22.35 -0.54 33.83
CA GLY A 24 -21.67 0.00 35.00
C GLY A 24 -21.44 1.51 34.94
N LYS A 25 -21.67 2.22 36.06
CA LYS A 25 -21.40 3.65 36.21
C LYS A 25 -19.94 3.99 35.93
N SER A 26 -19.04 3.13 36.37
CA SER A 26 -17.60 3.27 36.16
C SER A 26 -17.24 3.28 34.67
N MET A 27 -17.95 2.53 33.85
CA MET A 27 -17.76 2.51 32.39
C MET A 27 -18.15 3.84 31.75
N ASN A 28 -19.26 4.46 32.18
CA ASN A 28 -19.61 5.82 31.78
C ASN A 28 -18.49 6.82 32.08
N TYR A 29 -18.00 6.75 33.31
CA TYR A 29 -17.02 7.69 33.81
C TYR A 29 -15.64 7.53 33.17
N ILE A 30 -15.20 6.29 32.96
CA ILE A 30 -13.94 6.00 32.28
C ILE A 30 -13.97 6.52 30.83
N SER A 31 -15.05 6.30 30.13
CA SER A 31 -15.19 6.76 28.72
C SER A 31 -15.17 8.29 28.63
N TYR A 32 -15.90 8.98 29.49
CA TYR A 32 -15.93 10.44 29.51
C TYR A 32 -14.57 11.04 29.88
N ARG A 33 -13.93 10.48 30.92
CA ARG A 33 -12.63 10.94 31.40
C ARG A 33 -11.51 10.64 30.42
N THR A 34 -11.61 9.53 29.72
CA THR A 34 -10.64 9.16 28.66
C THR A 34 -10.76 10.11 27.49
N LEU A 35 -11.98 10.43 27.05
CA LEU A 35 -12.22 11.40 25.96
C LEU A 35 -11.77 12.81 26.34
N SER A 36 -12.09 13.27 27.56
CA SER A 36 -11.63 14.58 28.05
C SER A 36 -10.11 14.65 28.09
N LYS A 37 -9.43 13.59 28.58
CA LYS A 37 -7.96 13.53 28.59
C LYS A 37 -7.35 13.46 27.22
N VAL A 38 -7.97 12.76 26.28
CA VAL A 38 -7.55 12.73 24.89
C VAL A 38 -7.69 14.13 24.28
N GLN A 39 -8.81 14.81 24.54
CA GLN A 39 -9.04 16.18 24.07
C GLN A 39 -8.07 17.19 24.72
N GLU A 40 -7.81 17.09 26.03
CA GLU A 40 -6.81 17.90 26.74
C GLU A 40 -5.40 17.62 26.20
N SER A 41 -5.03 16.36 26.03
CA SER A 41 -3.74 15.97 25.46
C SER A 41 -3.54 16.48 24.03
N ILE A 42 -4.60 16.50 23.23
CA ILE A 42 -4.58 17.06 21.87
C ILE A 42 -4.37 18.58 21.92
N THR A 43 -5.03 19.28 22.85
CA THR A 43 -4.92 20.74 22.96
C THR A 43 -3.62 21.20 23.61
N GLU A 44 -3.06 20.46 24.56
CA GLU A 44 -1.85 20.84 25.29
C GLU A 44 -0.55 20.43 24.59
N ASN A 45 -0.49 19.25 24.00
CA ASN A 45 0.73 18.72 23.38
C ASN A 45 0.93 19.15 21.91
N TRP A 46 -0.01 19.89 21.33
CA TRP A 46 0.08 20.35 19.95
C TRP A 46 0.46 21.82 19.82
N LYS A 47 1.24 22.33 20.75
CA LYS A 47 2.08 23.50 20.50
C LYS A 47 3.24 23.03 19.62
N VAL A 48 3.00 23.16 18.31
CA VAL A 48 3.90 22.77 17.23
C VAL A 48 5.25 23.42 17.39
N GLU A 49 6.31 22.68 17.59
CA GLU A 49 7.65 23.13 17.30
C GLU A 49 7.77 23.36 15.79
N GLN A 50 8.36 24.48 15.39
CA GLN A 50 8.35 25.05 14.04
C GLN A 50 8.99 24.20 12.92
N ASN A 51 9.39 22.96 13.16
CA ASN A 51 10.12 22.10 12.23
C ASN A 51 9.41 20.79 11.85
N THR A 52 8.15 20.59 12.22
CA THR A 52 7.39 19.41 11.81
C THR A 52 6.45 19.75 10.64
N PRO A 53 6.26 18.86 9.66
CA PRO A 53 5.35 19.14 8.53
C PRO A 53 3.94 19.42 9.04
N GLN A 54 3.58 20.69 9.05
CA GLN A 54 2.33 21.24 9.60
C GLN A 54 1.10 20.53 9.01
N TYR A 55 1.21 20.12 7.76
CA TYR A 55 0.17 19.39 7.02
C TYR A 55 -0.26 18.06 7.68
N PHE A 56 0.68 17.22 8.12
CA PHE A 56 0.34 15.93 8.75
C PHE A 56 -0.28 16.09 10.14
N MET A 57 0.08 17.14 10.83
CA MET A 57 -0.46 17.42 12.16
C MET A 57 -1.85 18.03 12.10
N GLU A 58 -2.14 18.89 11.12
CA GLU A 58 -3.47 19.44 10.88
C GLU A 58 -4.46 18.36 10.43
N GLN A 59 -4.07 17.48 9.52
CA GLN A 59 -4.89 16.34 9.08
C GLN A 59 -5.19 15.36 10.25
N GLY A 60 -4.20 15.05 11.07
CA GLY A 60 -4.38 14.21 12.26
C GLY A 60 -5.28 14.87 13.30
N ARG A 61 -5.17 16.19 13.47
CA ARG A 61 -6.01 16.98 14.38
C ARG A 61 -7.47 17.00 13.92
N GLU A 62 -7.72 17.29 12.65
CA GLU A 62 -9.07 17.29 12.07
C GLU A 62 -9.73 15.92 12.19
N HIS A 63 -8.98 14.85 11.89
CA HIS A 63 -9.48 13.48 12.00
C HIS A 63 -9.86 13.11 13.42
N LEU A 64 -9.00 13.41 14.39
CA LEU A 64 -9.25 13.13 15.80
C LEU A 64 -10.40 13.99 16.35
N GLN A 65 -10.50 15.25 15.90
CA GLN A 65 -11.63 16.12 16.27
C GLN A 65 -12.96 15.55 15.74
N LYS A 66 -12.99 15.07 14.50
CA LYS A 66 -14.17 14.41 13.91
C LYS A 66 -14.54 13.13 14.67
N VAL A 67 -13.57 12.30 15.05
CA VAL A 67 -13.82 11.10 15.88
C VAL A 67 -14.43 11.47 17.22
N ILE A 68 -13.92 12.51 17.88
CA ILE A 68 -14.46 13.01 19.16
C ILE A 68 -15.89 13.53 18.98
N GLU A 69 -16.15 14.36 17.96
CA GLU A 69 -17.47 14.91 17.67
C GLU A 69 -18.48 13.80 17.35
N CYS A 70 -18.07 12.83 16.57
CA CYS A 70 -18.87 11.66 16.28
C CYS A 70 -19.18 10.83 17.54
N PHE A 71 -18.20 10.64 18.43
CA PHE A 71 -18.41 9.95 19.69
C PHE A 71 -19.43 10.66 20.58
N TYR A 72 -19.38 12.00 20.65
CA TYR A 72 -20.39 12.79 21.34
C TYR A 72 -21.77 12.65 20.69
N LYS A 73 -21.85 12.73 19.36
CA LYS A 73 -23.10 12.58 18.62
C LYS A 73 -23.77 11.22 18.89
N ILE A 74 -23.01 10.12 18.91
CA ILE A 74 -23.55 8.79 19.20
C ILE A 74 -24.05 8.69 20.64
N ASN A 75 -23.31 9.20 21.60
CA ASN A 75 -23.76 9.20 22.97
C ASN A 75 -25.10 9.97 23.12
N MET A 76 -25.28 11.03 22.35
CA MET A 76 -26.53 11.80 22.34
C MET A 76 -27.68 11.05 21.65
N GLU A 77 -27.38 10.22 20.64
CA GLU A 77 -28.37 9.44 19.88
C GLU A 77 -28.66 8.04 20.48
N ASN A 78 -28.10 7.72 21.66
CA ASN A 78 -28.29 6.44 22.37
C ASN A 78 -27.88 5.19 21.59
N LYS A 79 -26.93 5.30 20.66
CA LYS A 79 -26.42 4.15 19.93
C LYS A 79 -25.43 3.35 20.77
N ASN A 80 -25.53 2.03 20.73
CA ASN A 80 -24.64 1.15 21.52
C ASN A 80 -23.29 0.97 20.82
N ILE A 81 -22.28 1.68 21.30
CA ILE A 81 -20.89 1.64 20.78
C ILE A 81 -19.91 0.89 21.68
N TRP A 82 -20.40 0.26 22.74
CA TRP A 82 -19.56 -0.44 23.71
C TRP A 82 -18.94 -1.70 23.10
N GLY A 83 -17.66 -1.87 23.34
CA GLY A 83 -16.90 -2.98 22.78
C GLY A 83 -16.37 -2.76 21.37
N MET A 84 -16.62 -1.59 20.79
CA MET A 84 -16.02 -1.21 19.50
C MET A 84 -14.59 -0.69 19.72
N THR A 85 -13.68 -1.14 18.88
CA THR A 85 -12.36 -0.54 18.76
C THR A 85 -12.47 0.83 18.05
N VAL A 86 -11.44 1.68 18.17
CA VAL A 86 -11.38 2.96 17.43
C VAL A 86 -11.59 2.75 15.93
N LEU A 87 -11.10 1.64 15.39
CA LEU A 87 -11.25 1.28 14.00
C LEU A 87 -12.71 0.92 13.66
N GLU A 88 -13.39 0.20 14.52
CA GLU A 88 -14.81 -0.17 14.34
C GLU A 88 -15.72 1.03 14.52
N LEU A 89 -15.40 1.94 15.42
CA LEU A 89 -16.05 3.23 15.56
C LEU A 89 -15.92 4.07 14.28
N ASN A 90 -14.72 4.18 13.75
CA ASN A 90 -14.51 4.83 12.46
C ASN A 90 -15.39 4.23 11.36
N GLN A 91 -15.50 2.89 11.30
CA GLN A 91 -16.30 2.23 10.26
C GLN A 91 -17.80 2.37 10.48
N TYR A 92 -18.23 2.44 11.72
CA TYR A 92 -19.64 2.72 12.07
C TYR A 92 -20.07 4.10 11.54
N PHE A 93 -19.17 5.11 11.66
CA PHE A 93 -19.42 6.47 11.19
C PHE A 93 -19.32 6.63 9.69
N MET A 94 -18.53 5.77 9.01
CA MET A 94 -18.34 5.80 7.57
C MET A 94 -19.53 5.27 6.77
N ASN A 95 -20.50 4.60 7.42
CA ASN A 95 -21.72 4.12 6.77
C ASN A 95 -22.84 5.17 6.71
N GLU A 96 -22.69 6.32 7.34
CA GLU A 96 -23.57 7.48 7.11
C GLU A 96 -22.94 8.36 6.03
N GLU A 97 -23.63 8.53 4.91
CA GLU A 97 -23.25 9.20 3.67
C GLU A 97 -22.45 10.49 3.89
N SER A 98 -21.36 10.62 3.13
CA SER A 98 -20.60 11.84 2.88
C SER A 98 -19.60 12.34 3.95
N ILE A 99 -18.61 11.52 4.30
CA ILE A 99 -17.28 12.05 4.62
C ILE A 99 -16.31 11.24 3.77
N GLU A 100 -15.67 11.85 2.79
CA GLU A 100 -14.44 11.35 2.18
C GLU A 100 -13.34 11.35 3.24
N THR A 101 -13.42 10.42 4.18
CA THR A 101 -12.31 10.14 5.06
C THR A 101 -11.37 9.25 4.28
N ALA A 102 -10.17 9.70 4.08
CA ALA A 102 -9.10 8.84 3.58
C ALA A 102 -9.11 7.56 4.43
N GLU A 103 -9.48 6.42 3.83
CA GLU A 103 -9.45 5.13 4.52
C GLU A 103 -8.05 4.94 5.09
N ILE A 104 -7.92 4.92 6.43
CA ILE A 104 -6.66 4.54 7.06
C ILE A 104 -6.48 3.06 6.79
N LYS A 105 -5.61 2.75 5.82
CA LYS A 105 -5.20 1.38 5.54
C LYS A 105 -3.98 1.06 6.38
N PRO A 106 -3.90 -0.12 6.97
CA PRO A 106 -2.69 -0.54 7.64
C PRO A 106 -1.54 -0.68 6.64
N THR A 107 -0.31 -0.45 7.11
CA THR A 107 0.90 -0.59 6.30
C THR A 107 1.42 -2.02 6.38
N LEU A 108 1.75 -2.57 5.22
CA LEU A 108 2.38 -3.87 5.09
C LEU A 108 3.86 -3.77 5.51
N MET A 109 4.36 -4.79 6.20
CA MET A 109 5.78 -4.84 6.58
C MET A 109 6.69 -4.76 5.36
N ALA A 110 7.90 -4.24 5.53
CA ALA A 110 8.93 -4.34 4.50
C ALA A 110 9.37 -5.81 4.32
N ASP A 111 9.76 -6.20 3.12
CA ASP A 111 10.19 -7.56 2.80
C ASP A 111 11.39 -7.56 1.84
N ASN A 112 12.53 -7.14 2.34
CA ASN A 112 13.77 -6.98 1.59
C ASN A 112 14.67 -8.23 1.63
N ASP A 113 14.21 -9.35 2.21
CA ASP A 113 14.98 -10.60 2.30
C ASP A 113 15.30 -11.19 0.90
N GLY A 114 14.37 -11.05 -0.04
CA GLY A 114 14.53 -11.57 -1.41
C GLY A 114 14.48 -13.09 -1.53
N LYS A 115 14.27 -13.83 -0.43
CA LYS A 115 14.27 -15.31 -0.40
C LYS A 115 13.04 -15.90 0.27
N LYS A 116 12.64 -15.34 1.41
CA LYS A 116 11.51 -15.81 2.20
C LYS A 116 10.29 -14.90 2.01
N VAL A 117 9.12 -15.42 2.31
CA VAL A 117 7.84 -14.72 2.18
C VAL A 117 7.55 -13.96 3.46
N LEU A 118 7.56 -12.63 3.45
CA LEU A 118 6.98 -11.76 4.48
C LEU A 118 7.25 -12.23 5.93
N GLY A 119 8.54 -12.42 6.28
CA GLY A 119 8.94 -12.80 7.64
C GLY A 119 8.62 -14.24 8.04
N SER A 120 8.18 -15.10 7.12
CA SER A 120 7.98 -16.53 7.34
C SER A 120 9.22 -17.37 6.98
N ASP A 121 9.16 -18.69 7.19
CA ASP A 121 10.17 -19.62 6.70
C ASP A 121 9.87 -20.20 5.32
N ILE A 122 8.79 -19.76 4.66
CA ILE A 122 8.37 -20.21 3.34
C ILE A 122 9.27 -19.56 2.28
N LEU A 123 9.75 -20.35 1.33
CA LEU A 123 10.58 -19.83 0.23
C LEU A 123 9.70 -19.18 -0.84
N ARG A 124 10.16 -18.05 -1.40
CA ARG A 124 9.45 -17.35 -2.49
C ARG A 124 9.34 -18.21 -3.74
N GLU A 125 10.32 -19.04 -4.02
CA GLU A 125 10.34 -19.99 -5.15
C GLU A 125 9.28 -21.10 -5.07
N ASP A 126 8.67 -21.31 -3.89
CA ASP A 126 7.58 -22.26 -3.73
C ASP A 126 6.21 -21.69 -4.12
N ILE A 127 6.10 -20.36 -4.22
CA ILE A 127 4.83 -19.68 -4.45
C ILE A 127 4.55 -19.58 -5.96
N THR A 128 3.33 -19.95 -6.37
CA THR A 128 2.90 -19.93 -7.78
C THR A 128 1.98 -18.74 -8.10
N GLN A 129 1.28 -18.23 -7.10
CA GLN A 129 0.43 -17.04 -7.24
C GLN A 129 0.44 -16.19 -5.97
N ILE A 130 0.19 -14.88 -6.12
CA ILE A 130 0.00 -13.95 -5.00
C ILE A 130 -1.34 -13.24 -5.19
N GLU A 131 -2.13 -13.20 -4.12
CA GLU A 131 -3.44 -12.57 -4.17
C GLU A 131 -3.75 -11.73 -2.93
N PHE A 132 -4.04 -10.45 -3.15
CA PHE A 132 -4.56 -9.56 -2.12
C PHE A 132 -6.07 -9.76 -2.00
N VAL A 133 -6.56 -10.01 -0.78
CA VAL A 133 -7.95 -10.34 -0.53
C VAL A 133 -8.57 -9.48 0.55
N LYS A 134 -9.87 -9.20 0.40
CA LYS A 134 -10.64 -8.48 1.43
C LYS A 134 -11.14 -9.48 2.47
N ASN A 135 -10.65 -9.35 3.71
CA ASN A 135 -11.11 -10.19 4.82
C ASN A 135 -12.04 -9.41 5.76
N ARG A 136 -13.35 -9.64 5.62
CA ARG A 136 -14.39 -8.97 6.40
C ARG A 136 -14.70 -9.66 7.74
N LYS A 137 -14.29 -10.92 7.90
CA LYS A 137 -14.78 -11.78 8.99
C LYS A 137 -13.87 -11.78 10.21
N ASN A 138 -12.69 -11.15 10.18
CA ASN A 138 -11.66 -11.22 11.22
C ASN A 138 -11.30 -12.67 11.64
N SER A 139 -11.55 -13.64 10.77
CA SER A 139 -11.16 -15.03 10.94
C SER A 139 -10.17 -15.39 9.83
N PHE A 140 -9.07 -15.97 10.21
CA PHE A 140 -7.99 -16.37 9.31
C PHE A 140 -7.81 -17.87 9.40
N PRO A 141 -7.32 -18.53 8.33
CA PRO A 141 -7.00 -19.94 8.35
C PRO A 141 -5.93 -20.27 9.40
N ASP A 142 -5.89 -21.52 9.84
CA ASP A 142 -4.80 -22.04 10.65
C ASP A 142 -3.47 -21.84 9.92
N GLY A 143 -2.44 -21.41 10.63
CA GLY A 143 -1.14 -21.11 10.05
C GLY A 143 -1.00 -19.71 9.41
N ALA A 144 -2.02 -18.85 9.47
CA ALA A 144 -1.88 -17.45 9.09
C ALA A 144 -0.98 -16.68 10.07
N TRP A 145 -0.17 -15.76 9.53
CA TRP A 145 0.75 -14.93 10.34
C TRP A 145 0.56 -13.44 10.09
N ASP A 146 0.89 -12.63 11.09
CA ASP A 146 0.80 -11.17 11.01
C ASP A 146 1.91 -10.60 10.12
N VAL A 147 1.52 -9.77 9.16
CA VAL A 147 2.42 -9.06 8.23
C VAL A 147 2.21 -7.56 8.25
N SER A 148 1.55 -7.04 9.29
CA SER A 148 1.48 -5.60 9.53
C SER A 148 2.82 -5.06 10.02
N GLU A 149 3.23 -3.87 9.54
CA GLU A 149 4.50 -3.23 9.89
C GLU A 149 4.65 -3.03 11.40
N ASP A 150 3.58 -2.63 12.05
CA ASP A 150 3.51 -2.34 13.48
C ASP A 150 3.12 -3.56 14.34
N GLN A 151 3.04 -4.76 13.76
CA GLN A 151 2.60 -5.99 14.40
C GLN A 151 1.21 -5.88 15.07
N SER A 152 0.36 -5.03 14.51
CA SER A 152 -0.98 -4.73 15.04
C SER A 152 -2.03 -5.80 14.74
N LYS A 153 -1.63 -6.85 14.00
CA LYS A 153 -2.54 -7.93 13.55
C LYS A 153 -3.69 -7.42 12.65
N THR A 154 -3.40 -6.39 11.86
CA THR A 154 -4.36 -5.78 10.94
C THR A 154 -4.21 -6.29 9.51
N ILE A 155 -3.05 -6.88 9.18
CA ILE A 155 -2.78 -7.53 7.90
C ILE A 155 -2.27 -8.94 8.18
N TRP A 156 -2.85 -9.92 7.49
CA TRP A 156 -2.50 -11.31 7.65
C TRP A 156 -2.09 -11.93 6.32
N ALA A 157 -1.11 -12.81 6.37
CA ALA A 157 -0.75 -13.67 5.25
C ALA A 157 -1.00 -15.13 5.59
N TRP A 158 -1.31 -15.92 4.57
CA TRP A 158 -1.45 -17.39 4.69
C TRP A 158 -1.23 -18.03 3.33
N ILE A 159 -0.94 -19.33 3.35
CA ILE A 159 -0.86 -20.13 2.13
C ILE A 159 -2.18 -20.87 1.92
N GLU A 160 -2.66 -20.84 0.68
CA GLU A 160 -3.75 -21.66 0.20
C GLU A 160 -3.20 -22.64 -0.84
N ASP A 161 -3.24 -23.93 -0.54
CA ASP A 161 -2.88 -24.98 -1.51
C ASP A 161 -4.13 -25.35 -2.31
N ARG A 162 -4.07 -25.20 -3.65
CA ARG A 162 -5.17 -25.51 -4.57
C ARG A 162 -4.62 -26.12 -5.86
N ASP A 163 -5.06 -27.33 -6.21
CA ASP A 163 -4.76 -27.97 -7.51
C ASP A 163 -3.26 -27.97 -7.88
N ASN A 164 -2.38 -28.24 -6.92
CA ASN A 164 -0.92 -28.17 -7.00
C ASN A 164 -0.35 -26.73 -7.11
N GLU A 165 -1.15 -25.72 -6.95
CA GLU A 165 -0.71 -24.33 -6.82
C GLU A 165 -0.55 -23.95 -5.34
N LYS A 166 0.50 -23.22 -5.02
CA LYS A 166 0.73 -22.64 -3.70
C LYS A 166 0.50 -21.14 -3.79
N ILE A 167 -0.63 -20.70 -3.27
CA ILE A 167 -1.12 -19.32 -3.39
C ILE A 167 -0.84 -18.57 -2.10
N LEU A 168 -0.02 -17.52 -2.17
CA LEU A 168 0.13 -16.58 -1.06
C LEU A 168 -1.06 -15.61 -1.04
N LYS A 169 -1.86 -15.68 0.02
CA LYS A 169 -2.94 -14.72 0.28
C LYS A 169 -2.46 -13.66 1.27
N ILE A 170 -2.74 -12.40 0.96
CA ILE A 170 -2.50 -11.28 1.86
C ILE A 170 -3.83 -10.57 2.08
N GLY A 171 -4.31 -10.56 3.32
CA GLY A 171 -5.65 -10.12 3.64
C GLY A 171 -5.71 -9.05 4.72
N SER A 172 -6.54 -8.05 4.47
CA SER A 172 -6.93 -7.06 5.45
C SER A 172 -8.40 -6.68 5.25
N ARG A 173 -8.96 -5.89 6.17
CA ARG A 173 -10.37 -5.48 6.08
C ARG A 173 -10.63 -4.52 4.91
N ASN A 174 -9.74 -3.55 4.69
CA ASN A 174 -9.94 -2.46 3.73
C ASN A 174 -8.82 -2.34 2.68
N GLY A 175 -7.96 -3.33 2.56
CA GLY A 175 -6.73 -3.25 1.79
C GLY A 175 -5.57 -2.71 2.62
N VAL A 176 -4.42 -2.53 1.99
CA VAL A 176 -3.16 -2.21 2.66
C VAL A 176 -2.47 -1.05 1.96
N TYR A 177 -1.71 -0.27 2.71
CA TYR A 177 -0.63 0.52 2.14
C TYR A 177 0.62 -0.36 1.99
N ALA A 178 1.27 -0.26 0.85
CA ALA A 178 2.63 -0.76 0.70
C ALA A 178 3.57 -0.02 1.66
N ASN A 179 4.64 -0.66 2.09
CA ASN A 179 5.70 0.01 2.83
C ASN A 179 6.28 1.16 1.97
N SER A 180 6.79 2.20 2.59
CA SER A 180 7.47 3.28 1.87
C SER A 180 8.72 2.80 1.15
N ASP A 181 9.33 1.72 1.65
CA ASP A 181 10.39 0.97 1.01
C ASP A 181 9.85 -0.36 0.51
N CYS A 182 9.69 -0.46 -0.82
CA CYS A 182 9.31 -1.68 -1.52
C CYS A 182 10.48 -2.32 -2.27
N GLU A 183 11.72 -2.02 -1.85
CA GLU A 183 12.90 -2.68 -2.39
C GLU A 183 12.74 -4.20 -2.30
N SER A 184 12.91 -4.87 -3.44
CA SER A 184 12.88 -6.34 -3.55
C SER A 184 11.60 -7.02 -3.02
N PHE A 185 10.49 -6.26 -2.83
CA PHE A 185 9.30 -6.73 -2.13
C PHE A 185 8.68 -7.99 -2.76
N PHE A 186 8.60 -8.05 -4.08
CA PHE A 186 8.18 -9.23 -4.83
C PHE A 186 9.34 -9.86 -5.63
N GLN A 187 10.59 -9.59 -5.29
CA GLN A 187 11.74 -10.17 -5.97
C GLN A 187 11.82 -11.69 -5.75
N ASN A 188 12.36 -12.41 -6.74
CA ASN A 188 12.63 -13.88 -6.65
C ASN A 188 11.40 -14.77 -6.48
N TYR A 189 10.21 -14.30 -6.77
CA TYR A 189 9.04 -15.18 -6.88
C TYR A 189 9.06 -15.88 -8.25
N THR A 190 10.07 -16.75 -8.43
CA THR A 190 10.45 -17.33 -9.73
C THR A 190 9.38 -18.19 -10.38
N GLN A 191 8.47 -18.78 -9.57
CA GLN A 191 7.36 -19.62 -10.03
C GLN A 191 6.04 -18.86 -10.14
N VAL A 192 5.97 -17.62 -9.69
CA VAL A 192 4.74 -16.83 -9.75
C VAL A 192 4.38 -16.50 -11.19
N THR A 193 3.20 -16.95 -11.61
CA THR A 193 2.63 -16.64 -12.93
C THR A 193 1.70 -15.42 -12.88
N LYS A 194 1.15 -15.11 -11.69
CA LYS A 194 0.16 -14.05 -11.51
C LYS A 194 0.23 -13.41 -10.13
N ILE A 195 0.17 -12.07 -10.10
CA ILE A 195 -0.04 -11.27 -8.89
C ILE A 195 -1.35 -10.50 -9.06
N THR A 196 -2.24 -10.60 -8.08
CA THR A 196 -3.57 -9.97 -8.12
C THR A 196 -3.75 -9.03 -6.95
N PHE A 197 -3.76 -7.73 -7.21
CA PHE A 197 -3.89 -6.69 -6.18
C PHE A 197 -5.33 -6.38 -5.80
N ASN A 198 -6.32 -6.65 -6.67
CA ASN A 198 -7.76 -6.43 -6.44
C ASN A 198 -8.10 -5.01 -5.95
N LYS A 199 -7.29 -3.99 -6.32
CA LYS A 199 -7.37 -2.61 -5.81
C LYS A 199 -7.21 -2.50 -4.27
N LEU A 200 -6.61 -3.52 -3.65
CA LEU A 200 -6.41 -3.59 -2.20
C LEU A 200 -4.99 -3.21 -1.78
N PHE A 201 -4.08 -3.04 -2.73
CA PHE A 201 -2.69 -2.65 -2.49
C PHE A 201 -2.47 -1.23 -2.99
N SER A 202 -2.17 -0.30 -2.10
CA SER A 202 -1.97 1.11 -2.41
C SER A 202 -0.51 1.49 -2.28
N THR A 203 0.07 2.05 -3.31
CA THR A 203 1.47 2.49 -3.36
C THR A 203 1.66 3.98 -3.08
N LYS A 204 0.61 4.69 -2.63
CA LYS A 204 0.61 6.14 -2.40
C LYS A 204 1.81 6.68 -1.59
N ASN A 205 2.32 5.87 -0.66
CA ASN A 205 3.41 6.29 0.23
C ASN A 205 4.79 5.73 -0.19
N VAL A 206 4.85 4.98 -1.29
CA VAL A 206 6.08 4.31 -1.73
C VAL A 206 7.07 5.35 -2.29
N ARG A 207 8.31 5.23 -1.87
CA ARG A 207 9.44 6.04 -2.34
C ARG A 207 10.48 5.21 -3.08
N ASN A 208 10.62 3.94 -2.75
CA ASN A 208 11.58 3.03 -3.33
C ASN A 208 10.87 1.80 -3.92
N MET A 209 11.03 1.57 -5.23
CA MET A 209 10.55 0.39 -5.96
C MET A 209 11.70 -0.39 -6.61
N TRP A 210 12.95 -0.19 -6.12
CA TRP A 210 14.11 -0.87 -6.66
C TRP A 210 13.94 -2.39 -6.57
N LYS A 211 14.11 -3.10 -7.69
CA LYS A 211 13.92 -4.56 -7.81
C LYS A 211 12.53 -5.08 -7.37
N MET A 212 11.51 -4.26 -7.30
CA MET A 212 10.23 -4.66 -6.69
C MET A 212 9.67 -5.97 -7.25
N PHE A 213 9.81 -6.24 -8.54
CA PHE A 213 9.39 -7.48 -9.20
C PHE A 213 10.54 -8.21 -9.92
N ALA A 214 11.80 -7.86 -9.60
CA ALA A 214 12.94 -8.49 -10.26
C ALA A 214 12.95 -10.01 -10.08
N ASP A 215 13.47 -10.73 -11.06
CA ASP A 215 13.60 -12.19 -11.05
C ASP A 215 12.27 -12.95 -10.93
N CYS A 216 11.14 -12.33 -11.27
CA CYS A 216 9.85 -13.01 -11.44
C CYS A 216 9.78 -13.68 -12.81
N TYR A 217 10.58 -14.74 -13.01
CA TYR A 217 10.83 -15.34 -14.33
C TYR A 217 9.58 -15.80 -15.08
N ASN A 218 8.58 -16.32 -14.34
CA ASN A 218 7.37 -16.89 -14.89
C ASN A 218 6.17 -15.92 -14.88
N LEU A 219 6.36 -14.69 -14.41
CA LEU A 219 5.28 -13.69 -14.38
C LEU A 219 4.90 -13.29 -15.83
N GLU A 220 3.69 -13.66 -16.24
CA GLU A 220 3.20 -13.39 -17.60
C GLU A 220 2.51 -12.03 -17.73
N LYS A 221 1.76 -11.65 -16.70
CA LYS A 221 0.96 -10.43 -16.67
C LYS A 221 0.88 -9.87 -15.25
N ILE A 222 0.88 -8.56 -15.18
CA ILE A 222 0.67 -7.83 -13.91
C ILE A 222 -0.17 -6.58 -14.18
N ASP A 223 -1.13 -6.30 -13.32
CA ASP A 223 -1.92 -5.07 -13.36
C ASP A 223 -1.37 -4.09 -12.31
N VAL A 224 -0.64 -3.10 -12.77
CA VAL A 224 -0.07 -2.00 -11.97
C VAL A 224 -0.77 -0.66 -12.25
N SER A 225 -1.91 -0.68 -12.94
CA SER A 225 -2.65 0.53 -13.34
C SER A 225 -3.13 1.39 -12.16
N ASN A 226 -3.23 0.80 -10.97
CA ASN A 226 -3.61 1.50 -9.75
C ASN A 226 -2.41 1.94 -8.89
N PHE A 227 -1.17 1.79 -9.40
CA PHE A 227 0.01 2.23 -8.66
C PHE A 227 0.12 3.75 -8.72
N ASP A 228 0.15 4.39 -7.56
CA ASP A 228 0.51 5.79 -7.41
C ASP A 228 2.03 5.85 -7.25
N THR A 229 2.71 6.38 -8.25
CA THR A 229 4.18 6.48 -8.28
C THR A 229 4.68 7.90 -8.10
N SER A 230 3.79 8.85 -7.78
CA SER A 230 4.11 10.27 -7.66
C SER A 230 5.19 10.60 -6.61
N ASN A 231 5.39 9.74 -5.62
CA ASN A 231 6.41 9.89 -4.59
C ASN A 231 7.66 9.02 -4.81
N VAL A 232 7.70 8.21 -5.87
CA VAL A 232 8.78 7.26 -6.11
C VAL A 232 10.01 7.97 -6.64
N ILE A 233 11.17 7.68 -6.05
CA ILE A 233 12.47 8.23 -6.42
C ILE A 233 13.40 7.20 -7.08
N ASP A 234 13.12 5.91 -6.91
CA ASP A 234 13.91 4.82 -7.46
C ASP A 234 13.00 3.72 -8.04
N MET A 235 13.18 3.43 -9.34
CA MET A 235 12.52 2.37 -10.09
C MET A 235 13.53 1.43 -10.77
N GLY A 236 14.80 1.51 -10.38
CA GLY A 236 15.85 0.68 -10.96
C GLY A 236 15.53 -0.81 -10.81
N MET A 237 15.76 -1.60 -11.86
CA MET A 237 15.52 -3.05 -11.91
C MET A 237 14.09 -3.49 -11.55
N MET A 238 13.09 -2.60 -11.60
CA MET A 238 11.73 -2.90 -11.10
C MET A 238 11.13 -4.17 -11.69
N PHE A 239 11.36 -4.44 -12.99
CA PHE A 239 10.92 -5.63 -13.70
C PHE A 239 12.10 -6.40 -14.32
N ASP A 240 13.32 -6.20 -13.81
CA ASP A 240 14.50 -6.90 -14.32
C ASP A 240 14.29 -8.41 -14.31
N SER A 241 14.69 -9.07 -15.40
CA SER A 241 14.61 -10.53 -15.54
C SER A 241 13.17 -11.12 -15.44
N CYS A 242 12.14 -10.34 -15.70
CA CYS A 242 10.79 -10.86 -15.90
C CYS A 242 10.66 -11.50 -17.29
N TYR A 243 11.31 -12.67 -17.49
CA TYR A 243 11.52 -13.29 -18.82
C TYR A 243 10.24 -13.55 -19.59
N ASN A 244 9.14 -13.89 -18.89
CA ASN A 244 7.86 -14.25 -19.48
C ASN A 244 6.83 -13.12 -19.49
N LEU A 245 7.19 -11.90 -19.02
CA LEU A 245 6.29 -10.75 -19.01
C LEU A 245 5.95 -10.33 -20.44
N GLN A 246 4.69 -10.57 -20.85
CA GLN A 246 4.22 -10.29 -22.20
C GLN A 246 3.72 -8.85 -22.35
N LYS A 247 3.10 -8.32 -21.30
CA LYS A 247 2.52 -6.98 -21.27
C LYS A 247 2.48 -6.42 -19.87
N VAL A 248 2.79 -5.14 -19.74
CA VAL A 248 2.60 -4.34 -18.55
C VAL A 248 2.10 -2.95 -18.95
N ASP A 249 1.10 -2.43 -18.26
CA ASP A 249 0.57 -1.09 -18.48
C ASP A 249 1.15 -0.13 -17.43
N VAL A 250 2.07 0.72 -17.89
CA VAL A 250 2.74 1.75 -17.07
C VAL A 250 2.29 3.17 -17.45
N SER A 251 1.22 3.28 -18.23
CA SER A 251 0.70 4.59 -18.69
C SER A 251 0.25 5.50 -17.55
N GLY A 252 -0.04 4.93 -16.38
CA GLY A 252 -0.39 5.68 -15.16
C GLY A 252 0.82 6.10 -14.31
N PHE A 253 2.05 5.74 -14.67
CA PHE A 253 3.21 6.05 -13.84
C PHE A 253 3.59 7.53 -13.94
N ASP A 254 3.66 8.21 -12.82
CA ASP A 254 4.33 9.50 -12.67
C ASP A 254 5.81 9.27 -12.33
N THR A 255 6.68 9.60 -13.28
CA THR A 255 8.12 9.42 -13.15
C THR A 255 8.87 10.72 -12.90
N SER A 256 8.16 11.83 -12.60
CA SER A 256 8.75 13.16 -12.47
C SER A 256 9.80 13.27 -11.35
N ASN A 257 9.71 12.45 -10.31
CA ASN A 257 10.61 12.43 -9.18
C ASN A 257 11.67 11.30 -9.24
N VAL A 258 11.61 10.44 -10.27
CA VAL A 258 12.48 9.27 -10.37
C VAL A 258 13.89 9.67 -10.78
N GLY A 259 14.89 9.27 -9.99
CA GLY A 259 16.31 9.49 -10.26
C GLY A 259 17.01 8.31 -10.91
N ASP A 260 16.55 7.08 -10.68
CA ASP A 260 17.13 5.86 -11.25
C ASP A 260 16.06 5.01 -11.94
N MET A 261 16.29 4.71 -13.22
CA MET A 261 15.51 3.77 -14.06
C MET A 261 16.42 2.70 -14.70
N SER A 262 17.64 2.52 -14.18
CA SER A 262 18.57 1.54 -14.72
C SER A 262 17.97 0.14 -14.66
N TYR A 263 18.11 -0.61 -15.75
CA TYR A 263 17.64 -1.99 -15.87
C TYR A 263 16.12 -2.19 -15.64
N MET A 264 15.29 -1.14 -15.65
CA MET A 264 13.88 -1.21 -15.23
C MET A 264 13.09 -2.33 -15.91
N PHE A 265 13.33 -2.58 -17.20
CA PHE A 265 12.72 -3.67 -17.99
C PHE A 265 13.79 -4.60 -18.59
N CYS A 266 15.00 -4.63 -18.03
CA CYS A 266 16.08 -5.44 -18.58
C CYS A 266 15.68 -6.93 -18.57
N ASP A 267 16.02 -7.62 -19.65
CA ASP A 267 15.68 -9.04 -19.87
C ASP A 267 14.17 -9.37 -19.79
N CYS A 268 13.28 -8.43 -20.05
CA CYS A 268 11.88 -8.72 -20.33
C CYS A 268 11.74 -9.31 -21.74
N ARG A 269 12.19 -10.56 -21.92
CA ARG A 269 12.45 -11.18 -23.23
C ARG A 269 11.22 -11.36 -24.10
N THR A 270 10.03 -11.49 -23.49
CA THR A 270 8.76 -11.72 -24.18
C THR A 270 7.89 -10.48 -24.30
N LEU A 271 8.34 -9.34 -23.77
CA LEU A 271 7.62 -8.07 -23.86
C LEU A 271 7.59 -7.59 -25.31
N GLU A 272 6.39 -7.49 -25.88
CA GLU A 272 6.19 -7.15 -27.30
C GLU A 272 5.86 -5.66 -27.49
N GLU A 273 5.10 -5.08 -26.56
CA GLU A 273 4.64 -3.70 -26.59
C GLU A 273 4.83 -3.04 -25.22
N LEU A 274 5.28 -1.80 -25.21
CA LEU A 274 5.43 -0.99 -24.02
C LEU A 274 5.18 0.48 -24.37
N ASP A 275 4.28 1.14 -23.64
CA ASP A 275 4.02 2.57 -23.78
C ASP A 275 4.68 3.33 -22.63
N VAL A 276 5.71 4.10 -22.94
CA VAL A 276 6.44 4.99 -22.02
C VAL A 276 6.31 6.47 -22.44
N SER A 277 5.31 6.79 -23.25
CA SER A 277 5.08 8.15 -23.78
C SER A 277 4.79 9.17 -22.67
N ASN A 278 4.36 8.73 -21.49
CA ASN A 278 4.11 9.54 -20.30
C ASN A 278 5.34 9.70 -19.39
N PHE A 279 6.44 8.97 -19.64
CA PHE A 279 7.59 9.04 -18.75
C PHE A 279 8.29 10.40 -18.84
N ASN A 280 8.50 11.01 -17.69
CA ASN A 280 9.28 12.22 -17.52
C ASN A 280 10.68 11.86 -17.01
N VAL A 281 11.68 11.99 -17.86
CA VAL A 281 13.06 11.62 -17.53
C VAL A 281 13.95 12.80 -17.11
N LYS A 282 13.37 13.97 -16.86
CA LYS A 282 14.14 15.17 -16.51
C LYS A 282 14.96 15.04 -15.22
N SER A 283 14.48 14.25 -14.27
CA SER A 283 15.14 14.02 -12.99
C SER A 283 16.03 12.77 -13.00
N VAL A 284 15.99 11.98 -14.10
CA VAL A 284 16.67 10.70 -14.18
C VAL A 284 18.17 10.89 -14.39
N ALA A 285 18.96 10.39 -13.46
CA ALA A 285 20.44 10.40 -13.53
C ALA A 285 20.98 9.14 -14.20
N VAL A 286 20.29 7.99 -14.07
CA VAL A 286 20.74 6.69 -14.59
C VAL A 286 19.59 5.95 -15.25
N MET A 287 19.78 5.50 -16.49
CA MET A 287 18.85 4.63 -17.23
C MET A 287 19.57 3.56 -18.05
N THR A 288 20.76 3.17 -17.62
CA THR A 288 21.58 2.15 -18.26
C THR A 288 20.77 0.86 -18.42
N ARG A 289 20.79 0.26 -19.64
CA ARG A 289 20.12 -0.99 -19.98
C ARG A 289 18.63 -1.04 -19.60
N MET A 290 17.96 0.11 -19.57
CA MET A 290 16.54 0.18 -19.19
C MET A 290 15.66 -0.81 -19.97
N PHE A 291 15.97 -1.03 -21.27
CA PHE A 291 15.31 -2.00 -22.15
C PHE A 291 16.28 -3.06 -22.67
N GLY A 292 17.42 -3.25 -22.00
CA GLY A 292 18.42 -4.24 -22.38
C GLY A 292 17.82 -5.65 -22.45
N GLY A 293 18.18 -6.47 -23.43
CA GLY A 293 17.70 -7.85 -23.53
C GLY A 293 16.20 -8.03 -23.83
N CYS A 294 15.45 -6.97 -24.13
CA CYS A 294 14.04 -7.05 -24.54
C CYS A 294 13.93 -7.53 -26.01
N HIS A 295 14.15 -8.83 -26.24
CA HIS A 295 14.31 -9.37 -27.62
C HIS A 295 13.08 -9.25 -28.51
N LYS A 296 11.87 -9.26 -27.94
CA LYS A 296 10.63 -9.14 -28.71
C LYS A 296 10.11 -7.71 -28.85
N LEU A 297 10.61 -6.77 -28.07
CA LEU A 297 10.22 -5.37 -28.16
C LEU A 297 10.82 -4.75 -29.43
N LYS A 298 9.97 -4.43 -30.39
CA LYS A 298 10.40 -3.94 -31.72
C LYS A 298 10.18 -2.46 -31.94
N ASN A 299 9.12 -1.94 -31.34
CA ASN A 299 8.70 -0.54 -31.47
C ASN A 299 8.60 0.09 -30.12
N LEU A 300 9.33 1.18 -29.92
CA LEU A 300 9.27 1.96 -28.69
C LEU A 300 9.36 3.44 -29.04
N ASP A 301 8.37 4.22 -28.64
CA ASP A 301 8.41 5.66 -28.77
C ASP A 301 8.99 6.28 -27.50
N ILE A 302 10.20 6.81 -27.62
CA ILE A 302 10.89 7.57 -26.57
C ILE A 302 11.14 9.02 -26.99
N SER A 303 10.29 9.55 -27.87
CA SER A 303 10.40 10.92 -28.33
C SER A 303 10.28 11.96 -27.20
N ASN A 304 9.70 11.57 -26.07
CA ASN A 304 9.62 12.35 -24.84
C ASN A 304 10.88 12.28 -23.96
N PHE A 305 11.82 11.35 -24.27
CA PHE A 305 13.10 11.27 -23.56
C PHE A 305 14.02 12.35 -24.14
N ASN A 306 14.26 13.40 -23.37
CA ASN A 306 15.23 14.41 -23.72
C ASN A 306 16.63 13.87 -23.40
N ILE A 307 17.17 13.05 -24.31
CA ILE A 307 18.51 12.49 -24.21
C ILE A 307 19.44 13.44 -24.96
N ASP A 308 19.75 14.60 -24.37
CA ASP A 308 20.69 15.55 -24.94
C ASP A 308 22.11 15.06 -24.72
N GLY A 309 22.73 14.56 -25.80
CA GLY A 309 24.17 14.39 -25.95
C GLY A 309 24.87 13.50 -24.92
N ASP A 310 25.96 13.01 -25.24
CA ASP A 310 27.13 12.36 -24.63
C ASP A 310 27.10 11.78 -23.17
N GLU A 311 26.21 12.19 -22.25
CA GLU A 311 26.25 11.76 -20.87
C GLU A 311 25.46 10.48 -20.56
N ILE A 312 24.38 10.21 -21.31
CA ILE A 312 23.65 8.95 -21.22
C ILE A 312 23.75 8.27 -22.58
N GLY A 313 24.65 7.32 -22.74
CA GLY A 313 24.83 6.60 -23.97
C GLY A 313 23.53 5.89 -24.39
N VAL A 314 22.82 6.42 -25.40
CA VAL A 314 21.57 5.83 -25.94
C VAL A 314 21.73 4.35 -26.25
N GLU A 315 22.91 3.96 -26.78
CA GLU A 315 23.24 2.56 -27.08
C GLU A 315 23.16 1.66 -25.83
N SER A 316 23.56 2.15 -24.67
CA SER A 316 23.51 1.37 -23.43
C SER A 316 22.09 1.11 -22.94
N ILE A 317 21.12 1.98 -23.27
CA ILE A 317 19.71 1.82 -22.85
C ILE A 317 19.10 0.58 -23.51
N PHE A 318 19.50 0.25 -24.74
CA PHE A 318 18.92 -0.80 -25.59
C PHE A 318 19.85 -2.00 -25.82
N ASP A 319 20.94 -2.11 -25.08
CA ASP A 319 21.95 -3.15 -25.31
C ASP A 319 21.31 -4.56 -25.29
N GLY A 320 21.42 -5.28 -26.40
CA GLY A 320 20.83 -6.61 -26.59
C GLY A 320 19.30 -6.63 -26.76
N SER A 321 18.64 -5.49 -26.95
CA SER A 321 17.20 -5.45 -27.26
C SER A 321 16.90 -5.85 -28.70
N GLY A 322 15.63 -6.11 -29.04
CA GLY A 322 15.14 -6.31 -30.40
C GLY A 322 14.88 -5.01 -31.16
N ILE A 323 15.16 -3.85 -30.57
CA ILE A 323 14.84 -2.53 -31.12
C ILE A 323 15.94 -2.11 -32.08
N GLU A 324 15.56 -1.77 -33.30
CA GLU A 324 16.48 -1.14 -34.24
C GLU A 324 16.62 0.34 -33.94
N LEU A 325 17.83 0.81 -33.58
CA LEU A 325 18.11 2.20 -33.23
C LEU A 325 17.65 3.21 -34.30
N SER A 326 17.60 2.76 -35.58
CA SER A 326 17.08 3.54 -36.72
C SER A 326 15.56 3.83 -36.60
N THR A 327 14.82 3.06 -35.82
CA THR A 327 13.36 3.22 -35.63
C THR A 327 13.00 4.11 -34.44
N ILE A 328 13.98 4.45 -33.60
CA ILE A 328 13.79 5.28 -32.42
C ILE A 328 13.60 6.73 -32.86
N LYS A 329 12.44 7.29 -32.53
CA LYS A 329 12.19 8.71 -32.72
C LYS A 329 12.83 9.49 -31.56
N LEU A 330 14.00 10.06 -31.80
CA LEU A 330 14.62 11.04 -30.93
C LEU A 330 14.17 12.44 -31.33
N ILE A 331 13.79 13.28 -30.39
CA ILE A 331 13.70 14.71 -30.64
C ILE A 331 15.15 15.23 -30.73
N ARG A 332 15.53 15.74 -31.89
CA ARG A 332 16.81 16.45 -32.09
C ARG A 332 16.62 17.91 -31.74
#